data_fe0902991aa567ab121aa226580e9860
#
_entry.id   fe0902991aa567ab121aa226580e9860
#
_cell.length_a   1.000
_cell.length_b   1.000
_cell.length_c   1.000
_cell.angle_alpha   90.00
_cell.angle_beta   90.00
_cell.angle_gamma   90.00
#
_symmetry.space_group_name_H-M   'P 1'
#
loop_
_entity.id
_entity.type
_entity.pdbx_description
1 polymer ?
#
loop_
_entity_poly.entity_id
_entity_poly.type
_entity_poly.pdbx_seq_one_letter_code
_entity_poly.pdbx_strand_id
1 'polypeptide(L)'
;MAGAFTNEMAGHPENFINQMKNHREYNIIIDLPAAQRFFAEWPTPIVASGFEVGLQIKMTPATMKNDYEYVANHPLKKAYIDYRGLDNEQCTWDLTSILYAARPDRGYFGVSEPGVVSVDEKGLTRLTPKADGNVRILTLSPEQKVRVQTTFEWLCSEKL
;
A
#
# COMPACT_ATOMS: atom_id res chain seq x y z
N MET A 1 3.72 1.50 4.90
CA MET A 1 3.65 2.05 3.52
C MET A 1 4.61 3.22 3.41
N ALA A 2 5.36 3.35 2.32
CA ALA A 2 6.30 4.45 2.13
C ALA A 2 6.53 4.73 0.65
N GLY A 3 6.41 5.98 0.25
CA GLY A 3 6.64 6.47 -1.09
C GLY A 3 5.47 6.31 -2.07
N ALA A 4 5.62 6.90 -3.24
CA ALA A 4 4.73 6.77 -4.37
C ALA A 4 5.58 6.57 -5.65
N PHE A 5 5.45 5.41 -6.28
CA PHE A 5 6.35 4.95 -7.34
C PHE A 5 5.59 4.80 -8.65
N THR A 6 5.45 5.88 -9.38
CA THR A 6 4.62 5.94 -10.59
C THR A 6 5.16 5.16 -11.78
N ASN A 7 6.45 4.83 -11.79
CA ASN A 7 7.10 4.18 -12.94
C ASN A 7 6.65 2.72 -13.14
N GLU A 8 6.11 2.08 -12.10
CA GLU A 8 5.74 0.66 -12.12
C GLU A 8 4.22 0.44 -12.23
N MET A 9 3.48 1.44 -12.69
CA MET A 9 2.02 1.37 -12.77
C MET A 9 1.52 0.94 -14.16
N ALA A 10 2.20 0.00 -14.79
CA ALA A 10 1.77 -0.58 -16.05
C ALA A 10 0.33 -1.13 -15.94
N GLY A 11 -0.52 -0.76 -16.87
CA GLY A 11 -1.93 -1.18 -16.89
C GLY A 11 -2.93 -0.25 -16.18
N HIS A 12 -2.46 0.83 -15.53
CA HIS A 12 -3.34 1.85 -14.98
C HIS A 12 -3.71 2.92 -16.03
N PRO A 13 -4.90 3.53 -15.90
CA PRO A 13 -5.28 4.65 -16.74
C PRO A 13 -4.26 5.80 -16.65
N GLU A 14 -3.99 6.45 -17.79
CA GLU A 14 -2.99 7.53 -17.89
C GLU A 14 -3.27 8.70 -16.92
N ASN A 15 -4.54 9.04 -16.71
CA ASN A 15 -4.91 10.08 -15.74
C ASN A 15 -4.50 9.74 -14.33
N PHE A 16 -4.60 8.48 -13.92
CA PHE A 16 -4.15 8.01 -12.60
C PHE A 16 -2.62 8.09 -12.48
N ILE A 17 -1.89 7.61 -13.49
CA ILE A 17 -0.44 7.69 -13.55
C ILE A 17 0.02 9.16 -13.45
N ASN A 18 -0.64 10.05 -14.20
CA ASN A 18 -0.31 11.48 -14.19
C ASN A 18 -0.60 12.14 -12.83
N GLN A 19 -1.65 11.74 -12.16
CA GLN A 19 -1.95 12.19 -10.79
C GLN A 19 -0.85 11.76 -9.81
N MET A 20 -0.29 10.56 -9.98
CA MET A 20 0.74 10.02 -9.09
C MET A 20 2.13 10.62 -9.33
N LYS A 21 2.45 11.09 -10.54
CA LYS A 21 3.77 11.64 -10.89
C LYS A 21 4.31 12.72 -9.96
N ASN A 22 3.42 13.47 -9.33
CA ASN A 22 3.77 14.55 -8.42
C ASN A 22 3.24 14.31 -7.00
N HIS A 23 2.80 13.09 -6.71
CA HIS A 23 2.30 12.76 -5.39
C HIS A 23 3.45 12.68 -4.38
N ARG A 24 3.35 13.50 -3.35
CA ARG A 24 4.25 13.45 -2.20
C ARG A 24 3.59 12.63 -1.12
N GLU A 25 4.10 11.44 -0.91
CA GLU A 25 3.51 10.51 0.06
C GLU A 25 3.72 11.03 1.50
N TYR A 26 2.68 10.93 2.31
CA TYR A 26 2.61 11.56 3.63
C TYR A 26 3.74 11.12 4.57
N ASN A 27 4.05 9.83 4.65
CA ASN A 27 5.09 9.33 5.53
C ASN A 27 6.50 9.77 5.11
N ILE A 28 6.68 10.08 3.84
CA ILE A 28 7.94 10.63 3.32
C ILE A 28 8.09 12.09 3.73
N ILE A 29 7.02 12.89 3.59
CA ILE A 29 7.12 14.34 3.83
C ILE A 29 7.08 14.72 5.30
N ILE A 30 6.55 13.87 6.18
CA ILE A 30 6.46 14.16 7.61
C ILE A 30 7.84 14.19 8.30
N ASP A 31 8.77 13.39 7.78
CA ASP A 31 10.18 13.43 8.17
C ASP A 31 11.07 13.17 6.95
N LEU A 32 11.19 14.19 6.12
CA LEU A 32 11.93 14.13 4.87
C LEU A 32 13.41 13.75 5.03
N PRO A 33 14.16 14.32 5.99
CA PRO A 33 15.54 13.94 6.22
C PRO A 33 15.70 12.47 6.60
N ALA A 34 14.82 11.95 7.46
CA ALA A 34 14.83 10.53 7.84
C ALA A 34 14.50 9.62 6.66
N ALA A 35 13.50 9.99 5.84
CA ALA A 35 13.13 9.24 4.64
C ALA A 35 14.28 9.19 3.61
N GLN A 36 14.94 10.31 3.37
CA GLN A 36 16.12 10.39 2.49
C GLN A 36 17.23 9.46 2.98
N ARG A 37 17.55 9.56 4.27
CA ARG A 37 18.59 8.74 4.90
C ARG A 37 18.23 7.26 4.88
N PHE A 38 16.97 6.91 5.16
CA PHE A 38 16.51 5.53 5.15
C PHE A 38 16.76 4.86 3.80
N PHE A 39 16.33 5.45 2.70
CA PHE A 39 16.51 4.85 1.38
C PHE A 39 17.98 4.86 0.91
N ALA A 40 18.78 5.81 1.37
CA ALA A 40 20.20 5.90 1.00
C ALA A 40 21.12 4.96 1.77
N GLU A 41 20.81 4.70 3.05
CA GLU A 41 21.76 4.06 3.97
C GLU A 41 21.28 2.70 4.53
N TRP A 42 20.01 2.31 4.30
CA TRP A 42 19.50 1.07 4.87
C TRP A 42 20.25 -0.15 4.31
N PRO A 43 20.86 -0.99 5.19
CA PRO A 43 21.87 -1.97 4.74
C PRO A 43 21.27 -3.30 4.23
N THR A 44 19.98 -3.55 4.46
CA THR A 44 19.33 -4.82 4.08
C THR A 44 18.31 -4.61 2.97
N PRO A 45 17.88 -5.68 2.28
CA PRO A 45 16.83 -5.58 1.26
C PRO A 45 15.54 -4.95 1.80
N ILE A 46 14.95 -4.07 1.02
CA ILE A 46 13.68 -3.40 1.29
C ILE A 46 12.65 -3.86 0.26
N VAL A 47 11.44 -4.19 0.71
CA VAL A 47 10.26 -4.26 -0.15
C VAL A 47 9.28 -3.21 0.30
N ALA A 48 9.10 -2.18 -0.51
CA ALA A 48 8.23 -1.06 -0.20
C ALA A 48 6.82 -1.27 -0.79
N SER A 49 5.78 -1.05 0.00
CA SER A 49 4.42 -0.90 -0.50
C SER A 49 4.13 0.58 -0.72
N GLY A 50 4.02 0.99 -1.98
CA GLY A 50 3.78 2.38 -2.35
C GLY A 50 2.33 2.84 -2.13
N PHE A 51 2.11 4.15 -2.12
CA PHE A 51 0.81 4.79 -2.02
C PHE A 51 -0.19 4.22 -3.03
N GLU A 52 0.26 4.02 -4.27
CA GLU A 52 -0.54 3.51 -5.38
C GLU A 52 -1.11 2.11 -5.14
N VAL A 53 -0.42 1.26 -4.38
CA VAL A 53 -0.89 -0.09 -4.05
C VAL A 53 -2.02 -0.01 -3.04
N GLY A 54 -1.82 0.69 -1.94
CA GLY A 54 -2.81 0.84 -0.87
C GLY A 54 -4.07 1.59 -1.32
N LEU A 55 -3.94 2.55 -2.23
CA LEU A 55 -5.05 3.33 -2.77
C LEU A 55 -6.08 2.47 -3.53
N GLN A 56 -5.63 1.36 -4.10
CA GLN A 56 -6.47 0.50 -4.94
C GLN A 56 -7.31 -0.49 -4.16
N ILE A 57 -6.96 -0.76 -2.90
CA ILE A 57 -7.60 -1.78 -2.07
C ILE A 57 -8.30 -1.08 -0.92
N LYS A 58 -9.62 -1.28 -0.81
CA LYS A 58 -10.44 -0.50 0.09
C LYS A 58 -11.36 -1.37 0.93
N MET A 59 -11.43 -1.10 2.21
CA MET A 59 -12.55 -1.56 3.02
C MET A 59 -13.78 -0.78 2.66
N THR A 60 -14.86 -1.48 2.33
CA THR A 60 -16.09 -0.87 1.84
C THR A 60 -17.13 -0.69 2.95
N PRO A 61 -18.07 0.25 2.77
CA PRO A 61 -19.23 0.35 3.67
C PRO A 61 -20.02 -0.95 3.80
N ALA A 62 -20.12 -1.73 2.72
CA ALA A 62 -20.82 -3.01 2.72
C ALA A 62 -20.14 -4.02 3.66
N THR A 63 -18.82 -4.17 3.55
CA THR A 63 -18.01 -4.99 4.45
C THR A 63 -18.21 -4.55 5.90
N MET A 64 -18.10 -3.25 6.18
CA MET A 64 -18.24 -2.73 7.54
C MET A 64 -19.66 -2.94 8.11
N LYS A 65 -20.69 -2.85 7.28
CA LYS A 65 -22.08 -3.02 7.71
C LYS A 65 -22.43 -4.48 7.94
N ASN A 66 -21.98 -5.39 7.08
CA ASN A 66 -22.48 -6.75 7.03
C ASN A 66 -21.54 -7.77 7.69
N ASP A 67 -20.23 -7.69 7.39
CA ASP A 67 -19.32 -8.77 7.73
C ASP A 67 -18.85 -8.72 9.19
N TYR A 68 -19.06 -7.60 9.87
CA TYR A 68 -18.69 -7.40 11.26
C TYR A 68 -19.87 -7.42 12.24
N GLU A 69 -21.07 -7.77 11.79
CA GLU A 69 -22.26 -7.77 12.66
C GLU A 69 -22.35 -8.94 13.64
N TYR A 70 -21.51 -9.95 13.46
CA TYR A 70 -21.49 -11.13 14.35
C TYR A 70 -21.03 -10.80 15.78
N VAL A 71 -20.48 -9.62 16.03
CA VAL A 71 -20.13 -9.12 17.36
C VAL A 71 -20.52 -7.65 17.53
N ALA A 72 -21.22 -7.35 18.62
CA ALA A 72 -21.82 -6.02 18.84
C ALA A 72 -20.81 -4.86 18.86
N ASN A 73 -19.59 -5.11 19.31
CA ASN A 73 -18.55 -4.09 19.45
C ASN A 73 -17.25 -4.52 18.73
N HIS A 74 -17.35 -4.85 17.44
CA HIS A 74 -16.18 -5.20 16.65
C HIS A 74 -15.19 -4.02 16.60
N PRO A 75 -13.94 -4.17 17.05
CA PRO A 75 -13.01 -3.04 17.20
C PRO A 75 -12.69 -2.35 15.87
N LEU A 76 -12.53 -3.10 14.78
CA LEU A 76 -12.28 -2.53 13.45
C LEU A 76 -13.50 -1.73 12.97
N LYS A 77 -14.73 -2.27 13.13
CA LYS A 77 -15.97 -1.56 12.77
C LYS A 77 -16.09 -0.26 13.54
N LYS A 78 -15.85 -0.29 14.86
CA LYS A 78 -15.93 0.91 15.68
C LYS A 78 -14.89 1.96 15.28
N ALA A 79 -13.63 1.57 15.12
CA ALA A 79 -12.57 2.48 14.69
C ALA A 79 -12.87 3.10 13.32
N TYR A 80 -13.41 2.29 12.38
CA TYR A 80 -13.79 2.77 11.06
C TYR A 80 -14.90 3.82 11.13
N ILE A 81 -15.95 3.56 11.93
CA ILE A 81 -17.06 4.49 12.12
C ILE A 81 -16.57 5.82 12.72
N ASP A 82 -15.74 5.74 13.76
CA ASP A 82 -15.22 6.92 14.47
C ASP A 82 -14.32 7.77 13.57
N TYR A 83 -13.59 7.13 12.63
CA TYR A 83 -12.65 7.83 11.75
C TYR A 83 -13.27 8.34 10.45
N ARG A 84 -14.16 7.59 9.81
CA ARG A 84 -14.69 7.89 8.46
C ARG A 84 -16.21 7.93 8.37
N GLY A 85 -16.92 7.36 9.34
CA GLY A 85 -18.34 7.06 9.21
C GLY A 85 -18.62 5.86 8.29
N LEU A 86 -19.79 5.25 8.44
CA LEU A 86 -20.13 4.00 7.73
C LEU A 86 -20.34 4.12 6.22
N ASP A 87 -20.45 5.32 5.68
CA ASP A 87 -20.80 5.54 4.27
C ASP A 87 -19.57 5.85 3.39
N ASN A 88 -18.38 5.83 3.97
CA ASN A 88 -17.14 6.13 3.24
C ASN A 88 -16.25 4.90 3.09
N GLU A 89 -15.56 4.79 1.97
CA GLU A 89 -14.51 3.79 1.78
C GLU A 89 -13.22 4.21 2.49
N GLN A 90 -12.46 3.24 2.99
CA GLN A 90 -11.14 3.46 3.57
C GLN A 90 -10.10 2.61 2.85
N CYS A 91 -9.08 3.25 2.32
CA CYS A 91 -7.91 2.56 1.75
C CYS A 91 -7.16 1.77 2.82
N THR A 92 -6.64 0.62 2.44
CA THR A 92 -6.07 -0.35 3.40
C THR A 92 -4.58 -0.19 3.63
N TRP A 93 -3.98 0.82 3.04
CA TRP A 93 -2.57 1.24 3.18
C TRP A 93 -1.62 0.16 3.72
N ASP A 94 -1.40 0.14 5.03
CA ASP A 94 -0.40 -0.70 5.69
C ASP A 94 -0.73 -2.19 5.72
N LEU A 95 -2.01 -2.57 5.56
CA LEU A 95 -2.40 -3.97 5.46
C LEU A 95 -1.72 -4.67 4.27
N THR A 96 -1.40 -3.92 3.20
CA THR A 96 -0.69 -4.48 2.04
C THR A 96 0.71 -4.94 2.39
N SER A 97 1.45 -4.16 3.17
CA SER A 97 2.79 -4.52 3.66
C SER A 97 2.73 -5.73 4.58
N ILE A 98 1.74 -5.75 5.49
CA ILE A 98 1.55 -6.85 6.44
C ILE A 98 1.21 -8.15 5.72
N LEU A 99 0.28 -8.11 4.75
CA LEU A 99 -0.09 -9.30 3.99
C LEU A 99 1.09 -9.87 3.20
N TYR A 100 1.88 -8.99 2.57
CA TYR A 100 3.08 -9.42 1.86
C TYR A 100 4.10 -10.04 2.82
N ALA A 101 4.40 -9.39 3.94
CA ALA A 101 5.37 -9.89 4.91
C ALA A 101 4.97 -11.24 5.52
N ALA A 102 3.67 -11.42 5.80
CA ALA A 102 3.15 -12.67 6.37
C ALA A 102 3.03 -13.80 5.34
N ARG A 103 2.83 -13.48 4.06
CA ARG A 103 2.53 -14.46 3.00
C ARG A 103 3.19 -14.10 1.67
N PRO A 104 4.55 -13.96 1.61
CA PRO A 104 5.25 -13.44 0.44
C PRO A 104 5.08 -14.32 -0.81
N ASP A 105 5.00 -15.64 -0.61
CA ASP A 105 4.97 -16.62 -1.71
C ASP A 105 3.55 -16.98 -2.19
N ARG A 106 2.53 -16.29 -1.70
CA ARG A 106 1.14 -16.57 -2.07
C ARG A 106 0.67 -15.88 -3.34
N GLY A 107 1.53 -15.06 -3.99
CA GLY A 107 1.21 -14.36 -5.23
C GLY A 107 0.13 -13.28 -5.09
N TYR A 108 -0.05 -12.74 -3.88
CA TYR A 108 -0.95 -11.61 -3.66
C TYR A 108 -0.50 -10.35 -4.35
N PHE A 109 0.81 -10.15 -4.45
CA PHE A 109 1.43 -9.00 -5.09
C PHE A 109 2.49 -9.46 -6.08
N GLY A 110 2.73 -8.66 -7.09
CA GLY A 110 3.98 -8.67 -7.83
C GLY A 110 5.05 -7.89 -7.07
N VAL A 111 6.29 -8.07 -7.47
CA VAL A 111 7.45 -7.35 -6.93
C VAL A 111 8.28 -6.86 -8.11
N SER A 112 8.68 -5.60 -8.10
CA SER A 112 9.49 -5.02 -9.18
C SER A 112 10.87 -5.65 -9.30
N GLU A 113 11.54 -5.37 -10.39
CA GLU A 113 12.99 -5.55 -10.47
C GLU A 113 13.69 -4.73 -9.38
N PRO A 114 14.90 -5.14 -8.96
CA PRO A 114 15.66 -4.40 -7.96
C PRO A 114 16.05 -3.03 -8.45
N GLY A 115 16.17 -2.09 -7.53
CA GLY A 115 16.55 -0.73 -7.83
C GLY A 115 17.03 0.03 -6.62
N VAL A 116 17.27 1.31 -6.82
CA VAL A 116 17.54 2.30 -5.77
C VAL A 116 16.43 3.33 -5.75
N VAL A 117 16.02 3.72 -4.56
CA VAL A 117 15.03 4.78 -4.38
C VAL A 117 15.74 6.08 -4.05
N SER A 118 15.40 7.13 -4.78
CA SER A 118 15.76 8.50 -4.44
C SER A 118 14.56 9.25 -3.88
N VAL A 119 14.80 10.12 -2.92
CA VAL A 119 13.82 11.04 -2.34
C VAL A 119 14.36 12.46 -2.54
N ASP A 120 13.67 13.27 -3.35
CA ASP A 120 14.11 14.62 -3.62
C ASP A 120 13.79 15.59 -2.47
N GLU A 121 14.24 16.86 -2.61
CA GLU A 121 14.02 17.91 -1.61
C GLU A 121 12.53 18.25 -1.39
N LYS A 122 11.67 17.87 -2.32
CA LYS A 122 10.22 18.06 -2.24
C LYS A 122 9.48 16.85 -1.68
N GLY A 123 10.18 15.73 -1.42
CA GLY A 123 9.60 14.47 -0.96
C GLY A 123 9.00 13.60 -2.07
N LEU A 124 9.36 13.84 -3.33
CA LEU A 124 9.04 12.94 -4.42
C LEU A 124 9.97 11.74 -4.39
N THR A 125 9.39 10.55 -4.47
CA THR A 125 10.13 9.29 -4.50
C THR A 125 10.22 8.75 -5.92
N ARG A 126 11.36 8.18 -6.29
CA ARG A 126 11.57 7.52 -7.58
C ARG A 126 12.37 6.24 -7.41
N LEU A 127 11.89 5.15 -7.99
CA LEU A 127 12.66 3.92 -8.16
C LEU A 127 13.43 4.00 -9.47
N THR A 128 14.74 3.84 -9.41
CA THR A 128 15.60 3.68 -10.59
C THR A 128 16.07 2.23 -10.63
N PRO A 129 15.75 1.47 -11.69
CA PRO A 129 16.22 0.09 -11.84
C PRO A 129 17.74 0.01 -11.74
N LYS A 130 18.23 -0.93 -10.93
CA LYS A 130 19.65 -1.20 -10.74
C LYS A 130 19.82 -2.64 -10.26
N ALA A 131 20.58 -3.46 -10.98
CA ALA A 131 20.67 -4.89 -10.74
C ALA A 131 21.16 -5.26 -9.31
N ASP A 132 22.02 -4.44 -8.73
CA ASP A 132 22.54 -4.57 -7.37
C ASP A 132 21.82 -3.63 -6.37
N GLY A 133 20.68 -3.08 -6.74
CA GLY A 133 19.85 -2.25 -5.85
C GLY A 133 19.21 -3.09 -4.74
N ASN A 134 19.03 -2.47 -3.58
CA ASN A 134 18.47 -3.13 -2.40
C ASN A 134 16.97 -2.88 -2.21
N VAL A 135 16.32 -2.12 -3.09
CA VAL A 135 14.89 -1.80 -2.99
C VAL A 135 14.10 -2.46 -4.10
N ARG A 136 12.98 -3.05 -3.74
CA ARG A 136 11.91 -3.47 -4.65
C ARG A 136 10.60 -2.86 -4.19
N ILE A 137 9.65 -2.68 -5.09
CA ILE A 137 8.32 -2.20 -4.75
C ILE A 137 7.26 -3.26 -5.05
N LEU A 138 6.20 -3.26 -4.27
CA LEU A 138 5.03 -4.08 -4.56
C LEU A 138 4.31 -3.54 -5.79
N THR A 139 3.88 -4.46 -6.64
CA THR A 139 3.01 -4.17 -7.80
C THR A 139 1.70 -4.92 -7.66
N LEU A 140 0.67 -4.48 -8.34
CA LEU A 140 -0.68 -5.03 -8.22
C LEU A 140 -1.35 -5.15 -9.59
N SER A 141 -1.53 -6.37 -10.09
CA SER A 141 -2.34 -6.61 -11.28
C SER A 141 -3.85 -6.53 -10.95
N PRO A 142 -4.72 -6.37 -11.95
CA PRO A 142 -6.17 -6.40 -11.74
C PRO A 142 -6.65 -7.67 -11.01
N GLU A 143 -6.10 -8.83 -11.35
CA GLU A 143 -6.43 -10.12 -10.71
C GLU A 143 -5.94 -10.17 -9.27
N GLN A 144 -4.73 -9.68 -9.02
CA GLN A 144 -4.16 -9.58 -7.68
C GLN A 144 -4.97 -8.62 -6.81
N LYS A 145 -5.43 -7.50 -7.37
CA LYS A 145 -6.29 -6.55 -6.66
C LYS A 145 -7.55 -7.24 -6.12
N VAL A 146 -8.28 -7.97 -6.96
CA VAL A 146 -9.48 -8.70 -6.53
C VAL A 146 -9.15 -9.70 -5.43
N ARG A 147 -8.08 -10.47 -5.62
CA ARG A 147 -7.64 -11.48 -4.66
C ARG A 147 -7.24 -10.89 -3.31
N VAL A 148 -6.51 -9.80 -3.30
CA VAL A 148 -6.09 -9.10 -2.06
C VAL A 148 -7.31 -8.49 -1.37
N GLN A 149 -8.20 -7.85 -2.12
CA GLN A 149 -9.45 -7.28 -1.61
C GLN A 149 -10.28 -8.33 -0.86
N THR A 150 -10.58 -9.46 -1.52
CA THR A 150 -11.33 -10.56 -0.91
C THR A 150 -10.61 -11.17 0.30
N THR A 151 -9.27 -11.24 0.24
CA THR A 151 -8.47 -11.76 1.36
C THR A 151 -8.57 -10.85 2.58
N PHE A 152 -8.54 -9.54 2.40
CA PHE A 152 -8.69 -8.60 3.52
C PHE A 152 -10.09 -8.64 4.12
N GLU A 153 -11.12 -8.67 3.27
CA GLU A 153 -12.51 -8.81 3.73
C GLU A 153 -12.68 -10.07 4.58
N TRP A 154 -12.16 -11.20 4.11
CA TRP A 154 -12.22 -12.46 4.85
C TRP A 154 -11.39 -12.42 6.14
N LEU A 155 -10.09 -12.09 6.08
CA LEU A 155 -9.22 -12.12 7.26
C LEU A 155 -9.66 -11.14 8.36
N CYS A 156 -10.18 -9.98 7.97
CA CYS A 156 -10.60 -8.97 8.94
C CYS A 156 -11.97 -9.26 9.55
N SER A 157 -12.81 -10.10 8.92
CA SER A 157 -14.14 -10.49 9.40
C SER A 157 -14.18 -11.89 9.98
N GLU A 158 -13.08 -12.64 9.99
CA GLU A 158 -13.03 -14.00 10.52
C GLU A 158 -13.36 -14.01 12.03
N LYS A 159 -14.24 -14.90 12.42
CA LYS A 159 -14.58 -15.13 13.83
C LYS A 159 -13.42 -15.86 14.49
N LEU A 160 -12.83 -15.26 15.49
CA LEU A 160 -11.80 -15.85 16.35
C LEU A 160 -12.42 -16.88 17.30
#